data_fe1c9a2b4ba3d62dfe58de3a44ce7aac
#
_entry.id   fe1c9a2b4ba3d62dfe58de3a44ce7aac
#
_cell.length_a   1.000
_cell.length_b   1.000
_cell.length_c   1.000
_cell.angle_alpha   90.00
_cell.angle_beta   90.00
_cell.angle_gamma   90.00
#
_symmetry.space_group_name_H-M   'P 1'
#
loop_
_entity.id
_entity.type
_entity.pdbx_description
1 polymer ?
#
loop_
_entity_poly.entity_id
_entity_poly.type
_entity_poly.pdbx_seq_one_letter_code
_entity_poly.pdbx_strand_id
1 'polypeptide(L)'
;GLVNLADEWRSTEDKGSGEVDVLFSYYFALNRSFTLKAGGANPSAKYYRNADIELSLAMRDAGGKLIQIDLPLEQGRHHGYYDTDPDYREKNSRKNYQRILDRFRGKNEILSPRR
;
A
#
# COMPACT_ATOMS: atom_id res chain seq x y z
N GLY A 1 1.81 6.64 -4.12
CA GLY A 1 2.94 6.34 -5.00
C GLY A 1 2.58 5.42 -6.15
N LEU A 2 3.50 5.25 -7.06
CA LEU A 2 3.37 4.32 -8.18
C LEU A 2 4.27 3.11 -7.96
N VAL A 3 3.81 1.96 -8.44
CA VAL A 3 4.59 0.73 -8.45
C VAL A 3 5.66 0.81 -9.52
N ASN A 4 6.90 0.51 -9.16
CA ASN A 4 8.00 0.46 -10.10
C ASN A 4 8.10 -0.96 -10.69
N LEU A 5 7.73 -1.10 -11.96
CA LEU A 5 7.75 -2.39 -12.64
C LEU A 5 9.17 -2.92 -12.87
N ALA A 6 10.16 -2.02 -12.96
CA ALA A 6 11.56 -2.37 -13.17
C ALA A 6 12.26 -2.80 -11.87
N ASP A 7 11.68 -2.48 -10.72
CA ASP A 7 12.24 -2.79 -9.39
C ASP A 7 11.26 -3.65 -8.58
N GLU A 8 10.96 -4.81 -9.10
CA GLU A 8 10.17 -5.85 -8.42
C GLU A 8 8.88 -5.37 -7.73
N TRP A 9 8.15 -4.47 -8.39
CA TRP A 9 6.89 -3.94 -7.87
C TRP A 9 7.02 -3.16 -6.56
N ARG A 10 8.18 -2.61 -6.27
CA ARG A 10 8.34 -1.72 -5.12
C ARG A 10 7.62 -0.40 -5.35
N SER A 11 6.97 0.08 -4.31
CA SER A 11 6.24 1.33 -4.35
C SER A 11 7.12 2.46 -3.79
N THR A 12 7.93 3.03 -4.62
CA THR A 12 8.92 4.04 -4.21
C THR A 12 8.73 5.41 -4.85
N GLU A 13 7.89 5.50 -5.85
CA GLU A 13 7.78 6.72 -6.63
C GLU A 13 6.55 7.53 -6.24
N ASP A 14 6.78 8.78 -5.85
CA ASP A 14 5.71 9.75 -5.59
C ASP A 14 5.56 10.67 -6.79
N LYS A 15 4.39 10.67 -7.39
CA LYS A 15 4.04 11.52 -8.53
C LYS A 15 3.13 12.68 -8.15
N GLY A 16 2.95 12.94 -6.86
CA GLY A 16 2.06 13.98 -6.39
C GLY A 16 0.58 13.63 -6.53
N SER A 17 -0.28 14.65 -6.51
CA SER A 17 -1.73 14.48 -6.53
C SER A 17 -2.24 13.81 -7.81
N GLY A 18 -3.29 13.02 -7.67
CA GLY A 18 -3.97 12.31 -8.76
C GLY A 18 -4.08 10.82 -8.52
N GLU A 19 -4.45 10.06 -9.56
CA GLU A 19 -4.63 8.62 -9.45
C GLU A 19 -3.28 7.93 -9.26
N VAL A 20 -3.21 7.03 -8.27
CA VAL A 20 -1.98 6.32 -7.89
C VAL A 20 -2.25 4.82 -7.75
N ASP A 21 -1.16 4.04 -7.69
CA ASP A 21 -1.26 2.59 -7.48
C ASP A 21 -1.46 2.25 -6.01
N VAL A 22 -0.82 3.01 -5.13
CA VAL A 22 -0.83 2.75 -3.69
C VAL A 22 -0.93 4.06 -2.91
N LEU A 23 -1.56 3.98 -1.75
CA LEU A 23 -1.58 5.04 -0.74
C LEU A 23 -0.82 4.55 0.49
N PHE A 24 0.01 5.42 1.03
CA PHE A 24 0.69 5.17 2.30
C PHE A 24 -0.20 5.60 3.47
N SER A 25 -0.12 4.89 4.57
CA SER A 25 -1.06 5.01 5.68
C SER A 25 -0.79 6.17 6.63
N TYR A 26 -0.26 7.29 6.14
CA TYR A 26 -0.19 8.52 6.94
C TYR A 26 -1.57 9.05 7.27
N TYR A 27 -2.42 9.09 6.27
CA TYR A 27 -3.82 9.46 6.37
C TYR A 27 -4.52 9.01 5.09
N PHE A 28 -5.59 8.25 5.22
CA PHE A 28 -6.44 7.97 4.05
C PHE A 28 -7.89 7.77 4.47
N ALA A 29 -8.79 8.14 3.57
CA ALA A 29 -10.22 7.90 3.70
C ALA A 29 -10.62 6.79 2.74
N LEU A 30 -11.45 5.88 3.20
CA LEU A 30 -11.86 4.70 2.44
C LEU A 30 -13.39 4.69 2.30
N ASN A 31 -13.87 4.28 1.13
CA ASN A 31 -15.26 3.87 0.99
C ASN A 31 -15.42 2.52 1.71
N ARG A 32 -16.18 2.52 2.79
CA ARG A 32 -16.30 1.35 3.66
C ARG A 32 -16.85 0.13 2.92
N SER A 33 -17.96 0.30 2.21
CA SER A 33 -18.61 -0.80 1.49
C SER A 33 -17.68 -1.40 0.44
N PHE A 34 -17.01 -0.55 -0.32
CA PHE A 34 -16.08 -1.01 -1.35
C PHE A 34 -14.86 -1.71 -0.73
N THR A 35 -14.31 -1.17 0.36
CA THR A 35 -13.17 -1.75 1.06
C THR A 35 -13.48 -3.15 1.57
N LEU A 36 -14.66 -3.34 2.18
CA LEU A 36 -15.10 -4.65 2.64
C LEU A 36 -15.29 -5.63 1.49
N LYS A 37 -15.84 -5.18 0.37
CA LYS A 37 -16.01 -5.98 -0.84
C LYS A 37 -14.66 -6.41 -1.42
N ALA A 38 -13.65 -5.57 -1.35
CA ALA A 38 -12.29 -5.87 -1.79
C ALA A 38 -11.53 -6.82 -0.85
N GLY A 39 -12.12 -7.17 0.30
CA GLY A 39 -11.53 -8.08 1.27
C GLY A 39 -11.00 -7.40 2.54
N GLY A 40 -10.97 -6.07 2.59
CA GLY A 40 -10.46 -5.32 3.74
C GLY A 40 -8.96 -5.48 3.94
N ALA A 41 -8.48 -5.06 5.09
CA ALA A 41 -7.08 -5.25 5.47
C ALA A 41 -6.80 -6.74 5.75
N ASN A 42 -5.66 -7.22 5.28
CA ASN A 42 -5.30 -8.62 5.46
C ASN A 42 -4.85 -8.88 6.91
N PRO A 43 -5.56 -9.72 7.67
CA PRO A 43 -5.18 -10.02 9.06
C PRO A 43 -3.84 -10.77 9.17
N SER A 44 -3.33 -11.33 8.08
CA SER A 44 -2.01 -11.97 8.05
C SER A 44 -0.86 -10.97 8.00
N ALA A 45 -1.13 -9.69 7.75
CA ALA A 45 -0.14 -8.63 7.79
C ALA A 45 0.21 -8.31 9.26
N LYS A 46 1.12 -9.06 9.84
CA LYS A 46 1.47 -8.99 11.27
C LYS A 46 2.21 -7.71 11.69
N TYR A 47 2.77 -7.02 10.73
CA TYR A 47 3.45 -5.75 10.92
C TYR A 47 2.90 -4.76 9.90
N TYR A 48 2.80 -3.49 10.24
CA TYR A 48 2.11 -2.52 9.39
C TYR A 48 2.80 -2.27 8.04
N ARG A 49 4.12 -2.44 7.98
CA ARG A 49 4.90 -2.13 6.77
C ARG A 49 4.44 -3.01 5.61
N ASN A 50 4.16 -2.38 4.50
CA ASN A 50 3.58 -2.97 3.29
C ASN A 50 2.11 -3.41 3.42
N ALA A 51 1.50 -3.31 4.59
CA ALA A 51 0.07 -3.65 4.77
C ALA A 51 -0.84 -2.68 4.01
N ASP A 52 -0.48 -1.40 4.01
CA ASP A 52 -1.16 -0.35 3.26
C ASP A 52 -1.03 -0.53 1.74
N ILE A 53 0.13 -0.99 1.29
CA ILE A 53 0.38 -1.30 -0.12
C ILE A 53 -0.49 -2.48 -0.56
N GLU A 54 -0.54 -3.53 0.23
CA GLU A 54 -1.38 -4.69 -0.07
C GLU A 54 -2.86 -4.32 -0.15
N LEU A 55 -3.35 -3.55 0.81
CA LEU A 55 -4.73 -3.07 0.79
C LEU A 55 -5.01 -2.21 -0.45
N SER A 56 -4.09 -1.31 -0.78
CA SER A 56 -4.20 -0.45 -1.96
C SER A 56 -4.34 -1.26 -3.24
N LEU A 57 -3.47 -2.23 -3.43
CA LEU A 57 -3.50 -3.09 -4.62
C LEU A 57 -4.75 -3.99 -4.66
N ALA A 58 -5.21 -4.48 -3.50
CA ALA A 58 -6.47 -5.23 -3.42
C ALA A 58 -7.67 -4.39 -3.83
N MET A 59 -7.69 -3.11 -3.45
CA MET A 59 -8.73 -2.18 -3.86
C MET A 59 -8.72 -1.95 -5.36
N ARG A 60 -7.53 -1.81 -5.95
CA ARG A 60 -7.40 -1.66 -7.40
C ARG A 60 -7.78 -2.95 -8.14
N ASP A 61 -7.39 -4.09 -7.62
CA ASP A 61 -7.75 -5.40 -8.21
C ASP A 61 -9.28 -5.61 -8.23
N ALA A 62 -9.98 -5.03 -7.25
CA ALA A 62 -11.44 -5.03 -7.20
C ALA A 62 -12.09 -3.98 -8.11
N GLY A 63 -11.33 -3.21 -8.87
CA GLY A 63 -11.82 -2.19 -9.80
C GLY A 63 -11.91 -0.78 -9.23
N GLY A 64 -11.37 -0.55 -8.02
CA GLY A 64 -11.37 0.77 -7.39
C GLY A 64 -10.26 1.68 -7.90
N LYS A 65 -10.40 2.95 -7.57
CA LYS A 65 -9.40 3.97 -7.84
C LYS A 65 -8.85 4.51 -6.53
N LEU A 66 -7.57 4.83 -6.54
CA LEU A 66 -6.89 5.46 -5.42
C LEU A 66 -6.43 6.84 -5.87
N ILE A 67 -6.83 7.85 -5.13
CA ILE A 67 -6.52 9.24 -5.47
C ILE A 67 -5.68 9.84 -4.34
N GLN A 68 -4.48 10.26 -4.70
CA GLN A 68 -3.63 11.03 -3.80
C GLN A 68 -4.04 12.51 -3.90
N ILE A 69 -4.23 13.14 -2.75
CA ILE A 69 -4.53 14.56 -2.68
C ILE A 69 -3.50 15.24 -1.78
N ASP A 70 -3.22 16.50 -2.05
CA ASP A 70 -2.37 17.31 -1.18
C ASP A 70 -3.20 17.84 -0.02
N LEU A 71 -2.76 17.52 1.18
CA LEU A 71 -3.35 18.03 2.42
C LEU A 71 -2.25 18.69 3.25
N PRO A 72 -2.56 19.79 3.98
CA PRO A 72 -1.60 20.45 4.85
C PRO A 72 -1.38 19.64 6.15
N LEU A 73 -0.84 18.44 6.00
CA LEU A 73 -0.60 17.54 7.12
C LEU A 73 0.81 17.69 7.64
N GLU A 74 0.95 17.77 8.97
CA GLU A 74 2.23 17.69 9.63
C GLU A 74 2.50 16.24 10.00
N GLN A 75 3.68 15.73 9.62
CA GLN A 75 4.11 14.40 10.03
C GLN A 75 4.81 14.47 11.38
N GLY A 76 4.20 13.81 12.35
CA GLY A 76 4.84 13.57 13.63
C GLY A 76 5.73 12.32 13.61
N ARG A 77 6.31 12.01 14.78
CA ARG A 77 7.14 10.83 14.97
C ARG A 77 6.31 9.55 14.89
N HIS A 78 6.84 8.54 14.21
CA HIS A 78 6.27 7.20 14.12
C HIS A 78 6.67 6.37 15.34
N HIS A 79 5.86 6.38 16.39
CA HIS A 79 6.22 5.78 17.68
C HIS A 79 6.41 4.26 17.59
N GLY A 80 5.44 3.53 17.06
CA GLY A 80 5.47 2.07 17.02
C GLY A 80 6.62 1.47 16.22
N TYR A 81 7.18 2.22 15.28
CA TYR A 81 8.29 1.74 14.47
C TYR A 81 9.56 1.49 15.29
N TYR A 82 9.87 2.39 16.22
CA TYR A 82 11.09 2.33 17.00
C TYR A 82 11.02 1.35 18.18
N ASP A 83 9.81 1.03 18.60
CA ASP A 83 9.59 0.19 19.78
C ASP A 83 9.49 -1.31 19.42
N THR A 84 9.48 -1.64 18.14
CA THR A 84 9.37 -3.02 17.67
C THR A 84 10.75 -3.63 17.45
N ASP A 85 10.91 -4.90 17.86
CA ASP A 85 12.11 -5.69 17.60
C ASP A 85 12.50 -5.65 16.11
N PRO A 86 13.75 -5.27 15.77
CA PRO A 86 14.22 -5.21 14.39
C PRO A 86 14.05 -6.51 13.62
N ASP A 87 14.30 -7.66 14.24
CA ASP A 87 14.14 -8.96 13.56
C ASP A 87 12.68 -9.26 13.25
N TYR A 88 11.78 -8.94 14.17
CA TYR A 88 10.35 -9.05 13.95
C TYR A 88 9.90 -8.13 12.80
N ARG A 89 10.36 -6.89 12.79
CA ARG A 89 10.04 -5.92 11.74
C ARG A 89 10.45 -6.43 10.37
N GLU A 90 11.69 -6.84 10.24
CA GLU A 90 12.24 -7.29 8.96
C GLU A 90 11.55 -8.55 8.47
N LYS A 91 11.39 -9.53 9.34
CA LYS A 91 10.73 -10.80 9.00
C LYS A 91 9.31 -10.59 8.49
N ASN A 92 8.51 -9.81 9.22
CA ASN A 92 7.11 -9.60 8.86
C ASN A 92 6.93 -8.64 7.68
N SER A 93 7.78 -7.63 7.57
CA SER A 93 7.81 -6.75 6.41
C SER A 93 8.14 -7.53 5.12
N ARG A 94 9.09 -8.43 5.19
CA ARG A 94 9.46 -9.31 4.07
C ARG A 94 8.33 -10.26 3.69
N LYS A 95 7.64 -10.84 4.66
CA LYS A 95 6.47 -11.70 4.43
C LYS A 95 5.34 -10.93 3.76
N ASN A 96 5.07 -9.72 4.23
CA ASN A 96 4.04 -8.87 3.64
C ASN A 96 4.38 -8.52 2.19
N TYR A 97 5.63 -8.17 1.93
CA TYR A 97 6.08 -7.85 0.58
C TYR A 97 6.01 -9.06 -0.34
N GLN A 98 6.44 -10.23 0.11
CA GLN A 98 6.38 -11.46 -0.69
C GLN A 98 4.93 -11.81 -1.04
N ARG A 99 4.01 -11.62 -0.12
CA ARG A 99 2.59 -11.86 -0.39
C ARG A 99 2.05 -10.90 -1.45
N ILE A 100 2.48 -9.64 -1.44
CA ILE A 100 2.14 -8.66 -2.47
C ILE A 100 2.60 -9.15 -3.84
N LEU A 101 3.83 -9.63 -3.94
CA LEU A 101 4.36 -10.17 -5.18
C LEU A 101 3.57 -11.39 -5.64
N ASP A 102 3.25 -12.30 -4.74
CA ASP A 102 2.50 -13.52 -5.06
C ASP A 102 1.09 -13.21 -5.56
N ARG A 103 0.45 -12.17 -4.98
CA ARG A 103 -0.91 -11.79 -5.34
C ARG A 103 -1.02 -10.94 -6.60
N PHE A 104 -0.11 -10.01 -6.80
CA PHE A 104 -0.30 -8.91 -7.74
C PHE A 104 0.75 -8.78 -8.83
N ARG A 105 1.95 -9.34 -8.66
CA ARG A 105 3.01 -9.22 -9.68
C ARG A 105 2.50 -9.70 -11.03
N GLY A 106 2.68 -8.87 -12.05
CA GLY A 106 2.24 -9.18 -13.41
C GLY A 106 0.83 -8.69 -13.73
N LYS A 107 0.03 -8.30 -12.77
CA LYS A 107 -1.32 -7.72 -13.00
C LYS A 107 -1.22 -6.24 -13.35
N ASN A 108 -0.54 -5.93 -14.45
CA ASN A 108 -0.30 -4.54 -14.85
C ASN A 108 -1.60 -3.77 -15.12
N GLU A 109 -2.68 -4.47 -15.45
CA GLU A 109 -4.00 -3.89 -15.73
C GLU A 109 -4.63 -3.22 -14.50
N ILE A 110 -4.21 -3.57 -13.29
CA ILE A 110 -4.75 -2.93 -12.08
C ILE A 110 -4.05 -1.62 -11.74
N LEU A 111 -2.94 -1.33 -12.39
CA LEU A 111 -2.12 -0.16 -12.08
C LEU A 111 -2.74 1.12 -12.65
N SER A 112 -2.34 2.25 -12.08
CA SER A 112 -2.79 3.56 -12.54
C SER A 112 -2.31 3.83 -13.97
N PRO A 113 -3.15 4.49 -14.83
CA PRO A 113 -2.73 4.90 -16.17
C PRO A 113 -1.72 6.05 -16.16
N ARG A 114 -1.40 6.61 -15.03
CA ARG A 114 -0.50 7.77 -14.83
C ARG A 114 0.98 7.45 -15.05
N ARG A 115 1.32 6.49 -15.80
CA ARG A 115 2.71 6.07 -15.99
C ARG A 115 3.40 6.79 -17.13
#